data_9190b69e88007dbbaa5b14bd1b0ce5f3
#
_entry.id   9190b69e88007dbbaa5b14bd1b0ce5f3
#
_cell.length_a   1.000
_cell.length_b   1.000
_cell.length_c   1.000
_cell.angle_alpha   90.00
_cell.angle_beta   90.00
_cell.angle_gamma   90.00
#
_symmetry.space_group_name_H-M   'P 1'
#
loop_
_entity.id
_entity.type
_entity.pdbx_description
1 polymer ?
#
loop_
_entity_poly.entity_id
_entity_poly.type
_entity_poly.pdbx_seq_one_letter_code
_entity_poly.pdbx_strand_id
1 'polypeptide(L)'
;AGEEIVLVKWIGMEGTLRIIREEGAALAERFAPGFLNKLEDMRDEIFSDRAMEIAGRNGVSAMHPIGEGGILAALWDMAEGAGIGLSVEMKKMTVRQETIEVCEVFHLNPYQLTSTGAVLMVTPKGEELKERLKREGIPAEIIGHTTEGNERIIWGGGEKRFLDRPAPDELARIYEMKENVNA
;
A
#
# COMPACT_ATOMS: atom_id res chain seq x y z
N ALA A 1 -14.27 15.77 -7.66
CA ALA A 1 -14.05 15.92 -6.21
C ALA A 1 -15.24 15.32 -5.46
N GLY A 2 -15.01 14.88 -4.21
CA GLY A 2 -16.01 14.24 -3.37
C GLY A 2 -16.21 12.74 -3.61
N GLU A 3 -15.42 12.14 -4.50
CA GLU A 3 -15.45 10.70 -4.72
C GLU A 3 -14.59 9.96 -3.69
N GLU A 4 -15.00 8.76 -3.32
CA GLU A 4 -14.31 7.94 -2.35
C GLU A 4 -13.03 7.33 -2.94
N ILE A 5 -11.98 7.26 -2.11
CA ILE A 5 -10.71 6.60 -2.43
C ILE A 5 -10.72 5.24 -1.74
N VAL A 6 -10.72 4.19 -2.53
CA VAL A 6 -10.72 2.80 -2.08
C VAL A 6 -9.34 2.21 -2.27
N LEU A 7 -8.71 1.78 -1.18
CA LEU A 7 -7.52 0.95 -1.22
C LEU A 7 -7.94 -0.51 -1.38
N VAL A 8 -7.44 -1.15 -2.42
CA VAL A 8 -7.69 -2.55 -2.72
C VAL A 8 -6.43 -3.35 -2.47
N LYS A 9 -6.57 -4.43 -1.70
CA LYS A 9 -5.52 -5.31 -1.18
C LYS A 9 -4.60 -4.65 -0.14
N TRP A 10 -3.45 -5.24 0.09
CA TRP A 10 -2.55 -4.93 1.20
C TRP A 10 -1.34 -4.15 0.71
N ILE A 11 -0.98 -3.07 1.39
CA ILE A 11 0.25 -2.33 1.09
C ILE A 11 1.49 -3.05 1.64
N GLY A 12 2.66 -2.77 1.04
CA GLY A 12 3.96 -3.26 1.45
C GLY A 12 4.22 -4.74 1.17
N MET A 13 3.30 -5.45 0.52
CA MET A 13 3.38 -6.90 0.38
C MET A 13 4.48 -7.36 -0.56
N GLU A 14 4.61 -6.74 -1.73
CA GLU A 14 5.72 -7.05 -2.64
C GLU A 14 7.07 -6.78 -1.98
N GLY A 15 7.23 -5.62 -1.34
CA GLY A 15 8.45 -5.28 -0.64
C GLY A 15 8.79 -6.28 0.45
N THR A 16 7.79 -6.72 1.23
CA THR A 16 7.95 -7.77 2.24
C THR A 16 8.46 -9.08 1.62
N LEU A 17 7.89 -9.53 0.51
CA LEU A 17 8.33 -10.73 -0.20
C LEU A 17 9.77 -10.60 -0.74
N ARG A 18 10.16 -9.42 -1.21
CA ARG A 18 11.55 -9.16 -1.62
C ARG A 18 12.50 -9.23 -0.43
N ILE A 19 12.14 -8.62 0.70
CA ILE A 19 12.95 -8.66 1.92
C ILE A 19 13.13 -10.10 2.40
N ILE A 20 12.07 -10.90 2.41
CA ILE A 20 12.16 -12.31 2.81
C ILE A 20 13.13 -13.08 1.91
N ARG A 21 13.06 -12.86 0.61
CA ARG A 21 13.94 -13.53 -0.34
C ARG A 21 15.40 -13.14 -0.16
N GLU A 22 15.66 -11.88 0.18
CA GLU A 22 17.02 -11.33 0.25
C GLU A 22 17.65 -11.42 1.64
N GLU A 23 16.81 -11.33 2.69
CA GLU A 23 17.22 -11.27 4.10
C GLU A 23 16.70 -12.47 4.91
N GLY A 24 16.32 -13.56 4.24
CA GLY A 24 15.71 -14.72 4.91
C GLY A 24 16.53 -15.29 6.06
N ALA A 25 17.86 -15.25 5.98
CA ALA A 25 18.74 -15.70 7.07
C ALA A 25 18.57 -14.82 8.32
N ALA A 26 18.59 -13.50 8.17
CA ALA A 26 18.40 -12.56 9.27
C ALA A 26 16.99 -12.67 9.90
N LEU A 27 15.99 -12.91 9.08
CA LEU A 27 14.61 -13.14 9.54
C LEU A 27 14.48 -14.48 10.29
N ALA A 28 15.17 -15.53 9.86
CA ALA A 28 15.17 -16.84 10.51
C ALA A 28 15.78 -16.83 11.92
N GLU A 29 16.63 -15.86 12.25
CA GLU A 29 17.14 -15.65 13.60
C GLU A 29 16.08 -15.05 14.54
N ARG A 30 15.05 -14.38 13.99
CA ARG A 30 14.03 -13.66 14.74
C ARG A 30 12.67 -14.35 14.75
N PHE A 31 12.33 -15.06 13.68
CA PHE A 31 11.00 -15.64 13.49
C PHE A 31 11.05 -17.16 13.38
N ALA A 32 10.01 -17.78 13.91
CA ALA A 32 9.83 -19.23 13.76
C ALA A 32 9.57 -19.63 12.28
N PRO A 33 9.96 -20.83 11.86
CA PRO A 33 9.76 -21.29 10.47
C PRO A 33 8.30 -21.18 9.98
N GLY A 34 7.32 -21.42 10.85
CA GLY A 34 5.91 -21.28 10.50
C GLY A 34 5.48 -19.86 10.14
N PHE A 35 6.12 -18.83 10.70
CA PHE A 35 5.90 -17.44 10.31
C PHE A 35 6.47 -17.16 8.91
N LEU A 36 7.68 -17.64 8.63
CA LEU A 36 8.32 -17.46 7.33
C LEU A 36 7.54 -18.17 6.21
N ASN A 37 7.07 -19.39 6.45
CA ASN A 37 6.23 -20.10 5.49
C ASN A 37 4.94 -19.34 5.17
N LYS A 38 4.29 -18.77 6.19
CA LYS A 38 3.08 -17.94 6.01
C LYS A 38 3.32 -16.71 5.14
N LEU A 39 4.54 -16.13 5.21
CA LEU A 39 4.92 -15.02 4.35
C LEU A 39 5.09 -15.45 2.89
N GLU A 40 5.64 -16.63 2.65
CA GLU A 40 5.77 -17.16 1.28
C GLU A 40 4.40 -17.47 0.64
N ASP A 41 3.43 -17.93 1.43
CA ASP A 41 2.06 -18.19 0.99
C ASP A 41 1.34 -16.92 0.50
N MET A 42 1.82 -15.73 0.91
CA MET A 42 1.27 -14.45 0.45
C MET A 42 1.63 -14.11 -1.01
N ARG A 43 2.50 -14.86 -1.65
CA ARG A 43 2.99 -14.59 -3.02
C ARG A 43 1.86 -14.49 -4.04
N ASP A 44 0.86 -15.33 -3.92
CA ASP A 44 -0.27 -15.36 -4.87
C ASP A 44 -1.24 -14.19 -4.67
N GLU A 45 -1.12 -13.47 -3.56
CA GLU A 45 -1.98 -12.33 -3.26
C GLU A 45 -1.54 -11.03 -3.96
N ILE A 46 -0.36 -10.98 -4.60
CA ILE A 46 0.13 -9.76 -5.30
C ILE A 46 -0.54 -9.53 -6.66
N PHE A 47 -1.35 -10.46 -7.16
CA PHE A 47 -2.04 -10.29 -8.44
C PHE A 47 -3.36 -9.52 -8.27
N SER A 48 -3.56 -8.48 -9.05
CA SER A 48 -4.72 -7.57 -8.95
C SER A 48 -5.70 -7.64 -10.14
N ASP A 49 -5.46 -8.51 -11.12
CA ASP A 49 -6.25 -8.59 -12.35
C ASP A 49 -7.76 -8.69 -12.10
N ARG A 50 -8.16 -9.58 -11.18
CA ARG A 50 -9.57 -9.76 -10.84
C ARG A 50 -10.19 -8.52 -10.20
N ALA A 51 -9.43 -7.81 -9.35
CA ALA A 51 -9.89 -6.57 -8.75
C ALA A 51 -10.10 -5.47 -9.80
N MET A 52 -9.18 -5.33 -10.74
CA MET A 52 -9.29 -4.36 -11.83
C MET A 52 -10.44 -4.67 -12.78
N GLU A 53 -10.68 -5.95 -13.09
CA GLU A 53 -11.83 -6.38 -13.89
C GLU A 53 -13.17 -5.98 -13.22
N ILE A 54 -13.29 -6.23 -11.92
CA ILE A 54 -14.48 -5.86 -11.14
C ILE A 54 -14.67 -4.35 -11.17
N ALA A 55 -13.60 -3.59 -10.92
CA ALA A 55 -13.62 -2.13 -10.91
C ALA A 55 -14.08 -1.56 -12.26
N GLY A 56 -13.52 -2.06 -13.36
CA GLY A 56 -13.90 -1.61 -14.72
C GLY A 56 -15.38 -1.80 -15.05
N ARG A 57 -16.03 -2.80 -14.46
CA ARG A 57 -17.47 -3.07 -14.62
C ARG A 57 -18.36 -2.23 -13.68
N ASN A 58 -17.78 -1.55 -12.69
CA ASN A 58 -18.52 -0.85 -11.63
C ASN A 58 -18.39 0.67 -11.66
N GLY A 59 -17.97 1.25 -12.79
CA GLY A 59 -17.95 2.69 -12.97
C GLY A 59 -16.93 3.41 -12.08
N VAL A 60 -15.78 2.81 -11.89
CA VAL A 60 -14.64 3.43 -11.21
C VAL A 60 -14.11 4.56 -12.09
N SER A 61 -13.95 5.76 -11.53
CA SER A 61 -13.52 6.97 -12.23
C SER A 61 -12.03 6.97 -12.55
N ALA A 62 -11.22 6.38 -11.65
CA ALA A 62 -9.78 6.24 -11.83
C ALA A 62 -9.24 5.01 -11.07
N MET A 63 -8.17 4.42 -11.61
CA MET A 63 -7.40 3.38 -10.97
C MET A 63 -5.91 3.74 -11.02
N HIS A 64 -5.23 3.64 -9.89
CA HIS A 64 -3.80 3.93 -9.79
C HIS A 64 -3.10 2.76 -9.08
N PRO A 65 -2.33 1.93 -9.78
CA PRO A 65 -1.56 0.87 -9.15
C PRO A 65 -0.55 1.44 -8.17
N ILE A 66 -0.36 0.76 -7.03
CA ILE A 66 0.65 1.14 -6.06
C ILE A 66 1.93 0.36 -6.38
N GLY A 67 3.03 1.07 -6.56
CA GLY A 67 4.34 0.51 -6.88
C GLY A 67 5.41 1.00 -5.91
N GLU A 68 6.56 1.37 -6.49
CA GLU A 68 7.71 1.93 -5.79
C GLU A 68 7.34 3.20 -5.02
N GLY A 69 7.89 3.38 -3.82
CA GLY A 69 7.55 4.46 -2.89
C GLY A 69 6.25 4.24 -2.12
N GLY A 70 5.57 3.10 -2.34
CA GLY A 70 4.39 2.67 -1.59
C GLY A 70 3.15 3.54 -1.78
N ILE A 71 2.22 3.42 -0.83
CA ILE A 71 0.93 4.12 -0.92
C ILE A 71 1.07 5.64 -0.83
N LEU A 72 2.09 6.15 -0.12
CA LEU A 72 2.25 7.60 0.01
C LEU A 72 2.66 8.22 -1.33
N ALA A 73 3.56 7.57 -2.08
CA ALA A 73 3.91 8.00 -3.43
C ALA A 73 2.71 7.88 -4.38
N ALA A 74 1.99 6.77 -4.35
CA ALA A 74 0.82 6.55 -5.21
C ALA A 74 -0.31 7.58 -4.96
N LEU A 75 -0.58 7.95 -3.72
CA LEU A 75 -1.54 9.01 -3.38
C LEU A 75 -1.09 10.37 -3.92
N TRP A 76 0.20 10.68 -3.80
CA TRP A 76 0.76 11.90 -4.36
C TRP A 76 0.60 11.94 -5.88
N ASP A 77 1.05 10.89 -6.57
CA ASP A 77 1.06 10.82 -8.03
C ASP A 77 -0.37 10.85 -8.61
N MET A 78 -1.30 10.14 -7.96
CA MET A 78 -2.71 10.15 -8.35
C MET A 78 -3.31 11.55 -8.23
N ALA A 79 -3.06 12.26 -7.14
CA ALA A 79 -3.56 13.61 -6.91
C ALA A 79 -2.92 14.63 -7.86
N GLU A 80 -1.60 14.53 -8.06
CA GLU A 80 -0.85 15.39 -8.99
C GLU A 80 -1.32 15.20 -10.43
N GLY A 81 -1.41 13.96 -10.88
CA GLY A 81 -1.83 13.62 -12.25
C GLY A 81 -3.26 14.04 -12.57
N ALA A 82 -4.15 14.02 -11.58
CA ALA A 82 -5.54 14.44 -11.73
C ALA A 82 -5.79 15.95 -11.44
N GLY A 83 -4.80 16.66 -10.88
CA GLY A 83 -4.94 18.06 -10.48
C GLY A 83 -5.98 18.29 -9.38
N ILE A 84 -6.09 17.35 -8.43
CA ILE A 84 -7.07 17.37 -7.34
C ILE A 84 -6.41 17.29 -5.97
N GLY A 85 -7.13 17.68 -4.95
CA GLY A 85 -6.76 17.39 -3.56
C GLY A 85 -7.30 16.03 -3.09
N LEU A 86 -6.84 15.61 -1.91
CA LEU A 86 -7.34 14.42 -1.22
C LEU A 86 -7.31 14.59 0.30
N SER A 87 -8.14 13.80 0.95
CA SER A 87 -8.16 13.66 2.42
C SER A 87 -8.30 12.18 2.76
N VAL A 88 -7.28 11.59 3.39
CA VAL A 88 -7.22 10.16 3.69
C VAL A 88 -6.89 9.89 5.15
N GLU A 89 -7.34 8.76 5.66
CA GLU A 89 -7.09 8.30 7.02
C GLU A 89 -6.06 7.18 7.04
N MET A 90 -4.88 7.42 7.63
CA MET A 90 -3.79 6.45 7.69
C MET A 90 -4.20 5.14 8.36
N LYS A 91 -5.01 5.20 9.43
CA LYS A 91 -5.48 4.01 10.17
C LYS A 91 -6.37 3.07 9.35
N LYS A 92 -6.92 3.55 8.22
CA LYS A 92 -7.72 2.74 7.29
C LYS A 92 -6.88 2.10 6.17
N MET A 93 -5.61 2.47 6.06
CA MET A 93 -4.71 1.84 5.11
C MET A 93 -4.32 0.45 5.59
N THR A 94 -4.77 -0.56 4.88
CA THR A 94 -4.63 -1.97 5.29
C THR A 94 -3.21 -2.47 5.10
N VAL A 95 -2.56 -2.85 6.20
CA VAL A 95 -1.22 -3.48 6.23
C VAL A 95 -1.37 -4.82 6.93
N ARG A 96 -0.74 -5.86 6.43
CA ARG A 96 -0.70 -7.15 7.12
C ARG A 96 0.24 -7.10 8.31
N GLN A 97 -0.10 -7.84 9.36
CA GLN A 97 0.76 -7.94 10.54
C GLN A 97 2.16 -8.44 10.18
N GLU A 98 2.24 -9.40 9.27
CA GLU A 98 3.50 -9.96 8.78
C GLU A 98 4.39 -8.89 8.12
N THR A 99 3.81 -7.99 7.34
CA THR A 99 4.52 -6.84 6.75
C THR A 99 5.06 -5.91 7.83
N ILE A 100 4.24 -5.61 8.85
CA ILE A 100 4.65 -4.77 9.98
C ILE A 100 5.84 -5.38 10.71
N GLU A 101 5.75 -6.68 11.07
CA GLU A 101 6.82 -7.42 11.77
C GLU A 101 8.14 -7.41 10.98
N VAL A 102 8.10 -7.66 9.67
CA VAL A 102 9.28 -7.60 8.81
C VAL A 102 9.84 -6.18 8.74
N CYS A 103 8.99 -5.17 8.57
CA CYS A 103 9.42 -3.77 8.54
C CYS A 103 10.07 -3.33 9.86
N GLU A 104 9.57 -3.80 11.01
CA GLU A 104 10.16 -3.49 12.32
C GLU A 104 11.60 -4.03 12.45
N VAL A 105 11.89 -5.22 11.92
CA VAL A 105 13.26 -5.80 11.97
C VAL A 105 14.28 -4.88 11.28
N PHE A 106 13.90 -4.27 10.18
CA PHE A 106 14.78 -3.43 9.35
C PHE A 106 14.52 -1.92 9.51
N HIS A 107 13.68 -1.52 10.46
CA HIS A 107 13.30 -0.12 10.71
C HIS A 107 12.76 0.60 9.48
N LEU A 108 11.90 -0.07 8.71
CA LEU A 108 11.29 0.43 7.49
C LEU A 108 9.86 0.97 7.73
N ASN A 109 9.46 1.91 6.91
CA ASN A 109 8.10 2.43 6.90
C ASN A 109 7.23 1.65 5.89
N PRO A 110 6.26 0.82 6.32
CA PRO A 110 5.44 0.01 5.42
C PRO A 110 4.60 0.85 4.44
N TYR A 111 4.32 2.11 4.73
CA TYR A 111 3.59 3.02 3.85
C TYR A 111 4.42 3.56 2.68
N GLN A 112 5.73 3.46 2.76
CA GLN A 112 6.69 3.86 1.72
C GLN A 112 7.38 2.64 1.07
N LEU A 113 6.95 1.44 1.41
CA LEU A 113 7.47 0.20 0.86
C LEU A 113 6.70 -0.20 -0.39
N THR A 114 7.41 -0.62 -1.43
CA THR A 114 6.82 -1.06 -2.70
C THR A 114 5.66 -2.04 -2.51
N SER A 115 4.56 -1.80 -3.22
CA SER A 115 3.26 -2.41 -2.94
C SER A 115 2.56 -2.94 -4.18
N THR A 116 3.31 -3.43 -5.17
CA THR A 116 2.74 -4.04 -6.38
C THR A 116 1.69 -5.09 -6.02
N GLY A 117 0.55 -5.01 -6.69
CA GLY A 117 -0.63 -5.82 -6.41
C GLY A 117 -1.71 -5.08 -5.62
N ALA A 118 -1.35 -4.02 -4.89
CA ALA A 118 -2.32 -3.10 -4.32
C ALA A 118 -2.69 -1.98 -5.32
N VAL A 119 -3.93 -1.49 -5.25
CA VAL A 119 -4.47 -0.49 -6.18
C VAL A 119 -5.28 0.54 -5.43
N LEU A 120 -5.09 1.81 -5.75
CA LEU A 120 -6.02 2.88 -5.38
C LEU A 120 -7.10 3.01 -6.46
N MET A 121 -8.35 3.07 -6.05
CA MET A 121 -9.50 3.25 -6.93
C MET A 121 -10.33 4.44 -6.47
N VAL A 122 -10.73 5.29 -7.40
CA VAL A 122 -11.58 6.45 -7.12
C VAL A 122 -12.96 6.22 -7.72
N THR A 123 -14.00 6.36 -6.92
CA THR A 123 -15.36 6.07 -7.34
C THR A 123 -16.40 6.83 -6.51
N PRO A 124 -17.53 7.24 -7.08
CA PRO A 124 -18.66 7.76 -6.31
C PRO A 124 -19.45 6.68 -5.56
N LYS A 125 -19.08 5.39 -5.72
CA LYS A 125 -19.77 4.22 -5.17
C LYS A 125 -18.82 3.28 -4.42
N GLY A 126 -18.01 3.82 -3.51
CA GLY A 126 -16.98 3.07 -2.80
C GLY A 126 -17.54 1.90 -1.99
N GLU A 127 -18.62 2.09 -1.26
CA GLU A 127 -19.23 1.00 -0.48
C GLU A 127 -19.77 -0.13 -1.40
N GLU A 128 -20.36 0.20 -2.55
CA GLU A 128 -20.82 -0.81 -3.51
C GLU A 128 -19.63 -1.59 -4.09
N LEU A 129 -18.55 -0.90 -4.44
CA LEU A 129 -17.33 -1.52 -4.93
C LEU A 129 -16.71 -2.43 -3.86
N LYS A 130 -16.58 -1.95 -2.63
CA LYS A 130 -16.05 -2.69 -1.48
C LYS A 130 -16.82 -3.99 -1.24
N GLU A 131 -18.14 -3.93 -1.23
CA GLU A 131 -18.98 -5.13 -1.05
C GLU A 131 -18.85 -6.13 -2.22
N ARG A 132 -18.67 -5.67 -3.45
CA ARG A 132 -18.42 -6.55 -4.60
C ARG A 132 -17.07 -7.25 -4.51
N LEU A 133 -16.02 -6.50 -4.18
CA LEU A 133 -14.68 -7.06 -3.97
C LEU A 133 -14.65 -8.08 -2.83
N LYS A 134 -15.34 -7.78 -1.74
CA LYS A 134 -15.47 -8.67 -0.58
C LYS A 134 -16.13 -10.02 -0.93
N ARG A 135 -17.15 -10.03 -1.81
CA ARG A 135 -17.79 -11.27 -2.27
C ARG A 135 -16.85 -12.17 -3.07
N GLU A 136 -15.85 -11.59 -3.69
CA GLU A 136 -14.78 -12.31 -4.40
C GLU A 136 -13.56 -12.60 -3.50
N GLY A 137 -13.66 -12.35 -2.20
CA GLY A 137 -12.57 -12.56 -1.25
C GLY A 137 -11.42 -11.54 -1.37
N ILE A 138 -11.65 -10.41 -2.07
CA ILE A 138 -10.64 -9.38 -2.27
C ILE A 138 -10.80 -8.30 -1.20
N PRO A 139 -9.79 -8.09 -0.33
CA PRO A 139 -9.85 -7.06 0.70
C PRO A 139 -9.82 -5.67 0.07
N ALA A 140 -10.69 -4.79 0.57
CA ALA A 140 -10.75 -3.39 0.17
C ALA A 140 -11.25 -2.52 1.31
N GLU A 141 -10.74 -1.28 1.41
CA GLU A 141 -11.16 -0.32 2.43
C GLU A 141 -11.27 1.09 1.84
N ILE A 142 -12.30 1.83 2.24
CA ILE A 142 -12.42 3.25 1.89
C ILE A 142 -11.54 4.04 2.83
N ILE A 143 -10.42 4.54 2.29
CA ILE A 143 -9.40 5.25 3.07
C ILE A 143 -9.61 6.76 3.14
N GLY A 144 -10.49 7.31 2.30
CA GLY A 144 -10.74 8.75 2.23
C GLY A 144 -11.51 9.16 1.00
N HIS A 145 -11.33 10.41 0.61
CA HIS A 145 -12.04 11.00 -0.53
C HIS A 145 -11.19 12.05 -1.24
N THR A 146 -11.53 12.31 -2.50
CA THR A 146 -10.96 13.40 -3.30
C THR A 146 -11.58 14.73 -2.89
N THR A 147 -10.78 15.81 -2.92
CA THR A 147 -11.23 17.16 -2.57
C THR A 147 -10.99 18.14 -3.72
N GLU A 148 -11.64 19.30 -3.67
CA GLU A 148 -11.31 20.41 -4.54
C GLU A 148 -9.95 21.02 -4.18
N GLY A 149 -9.32 21.69 -5.14
CA GLY A 149 -8.00 22.29 -4.95
C GLY A 149 -6.86 21.25 -5.04
N ASN A 150 -5.76 21.49 -4.33
CA ASN A 150 -4.54 20.69 -4.43
C ASN A 150 -4.00 20.25 -3.06
N GLU A 151 -4.75 20.44 -1.99
CA GLU A 151 -4.32 20.00 -0.66
C GLU A 151 -4.36 18.47 -0.56
N ARG A 152 -3.27 17.86 -0.11
CA ARG A 152 -3.14 16.43 0.11
C ARG A 152 -3.01 16.20 1.61
N ILE A 153 -4.11 15.77 2.22
CA ILE A 153 -4.23 15.67 3.67
C ILE A 153 -4.23 14.21 4.11
N ILE A 154 -3.40 13.91 5.11
CA ILE A 154 -3.41 12.63 5.83
C ILE A 154 -3.81 12.88 7.28
N TRP A 155 -4.80 12.11 7.74
CA TRP A 155 -5.19 12.05 9.14
C TRP A 155 -4.54 10.84 9.80
N GLY A 156 -3.78 11.09 10.87
CA GLY A 156 -3.15 10.04 11.67
C GLY A 156 -3.06 10.43 13.13
N GLY A 157 -3.41 9.53 14.05
CA GLY A 157 -3.36 9.80 15.48
C GLY A 157 -4.24 10.97 15.96
N GLY A 158 -5.26 11.36 15.18
CA GLY A 158 -6.10 12.55 15.47
C GLY A 158 -5.53 13.87 14.93
N GLU A 159 -4.36 13.83 14.30
CA GLU A 159 -3.69 15.01 13.74
C GLU A 159 -3.85 15.09 12.24
N LYS A 160 -3.99 16.31 11.73
CA LYS A 160 -3.95 16.65 10.30
C LYS A 160 -2.49 16.87 9.89
N ARG A 161 -2.05 16.20 8.84
CA ARG A 161 -0.75 16.42 8.20
C ARG A 161 -0.93 16.61 6.70
N PHE A 162 0.00 17.29 6.07
CA PHE A 162 0.10 17.30 4.62
C PHE A 162 0.93 16.10 4.17
N LEU A 163 0.53 15.50 3.06
CA LEU A 163 1.32 14.48 2.40
C LEU A 163 2.59 15.13 1.82
N ASP A 164 3.73 14.62 2.19
CA ASP A 164 5.02 15.05 1.66
C ASP A 164 5.22 14.56 0.22
N ARG A 165 6.14 15.19 -0.50
CA ARG A 165 6.57 14.68 -1.81
C ARG A 165 7.12 13.26 -1.67
N PRO A 166 6.99 12.42 -2.72
CA PRO A 166 7.48 11.05 -2.68
C PRO A 166 8.95 10.98 -2.27
N ALA A 167 9.23 10.14 -1.28
CA ALA A 167 10.58 9.76 -0.88
C ALA A 167 11.01 8.50 -1.66
N PRO A 168 12.31 8.18 -1.70
CA PRO A 168 12.78 6.89 -2.22
C PRO A 168 12.08 5.72 -1.51
N ASP A 169 11.94 4.60 -2.22
CA ASP A 169 11.37 3.38 -1.65
C ASP A 169 12.19 2.88 -0.46
N GLU A 170 11.52 2.40 0.55
CA GLU A 170 12.18 1.87 1.77
C GLU A 170 13.09 0.66 1.50
N LEU A 171 12.90 -0.08 0.39
CA LEU A 171 13.84 -1.12 -0.03
C LEU A 171 15.25 -0.58 -0.29
N ALA A 172 15.40 0.66 -0.75
CA ALA A 172 16.70 1.28 -0.98
C ALA A 172 17.54 1.29 0.28
N ARG A 173 16.93 1.47 1.46
CA ARG A 173 17.62 1.47 2.76
C ARG A 173 18.25 0.12 3.10
N ILE A 174 17.64 -0.98 2.66
CA ILE A 174 18.24 -2.33 2.86
C ILE A 174 19.51 -2.46 2.05
N TYR A 175 19.52 -1.98 0.82
CA TYR A 175 20.71 -2.01 -0.02
C TYR A 175 21.82 -1.12 0.52
N GLU A 176 21.50 0.09 0.98
CA GLU A 176 22.45 1.00 1.64
C GLU A 176 23.06 0.39 2.92
N MET A 177 22.26 -0.32 3.73
CA MET A 177 22.77 -1.01 4.92
C MET A 177 23.79 -2.09 4.55
N LYS A 178 23.57 -2.85 3.48
CA LYS A 178 24.50 -3.87 2.99
C LYS A 178 25.81 -3.29 2.48
N GLU A 179 25.77 -2.19 1.77
CA GLU A 179 26.96 -1.50 1.28
C GLU A 179 27.83 -1.03 2.44
N ASN A 180 27.23 -0.46 3.49
CA ASN A 180 27.95 0.01 4.67
C ASN A 180 28.55 -1.11 5.55
N VAL A 181 28.02 -2.33 5.49
CA VAL A 181 28.57 -3.49 6.21
C VAL A 181 29.76 -4.10 5.46
N ASN A 182 29.81 -3.93 4.14
CA ASN A 182 30.86 -4.49 3.28
C ASN A 182 32.02 -3.50 3.00
N ALA A 183 31.95 -2.27 3.50
CA ALA A 183 32.96 -1.23 3.36
C ALA A 183 33.87 -1.15 4.62
#